data_434ba80853c7671dc2c93c5f6e3fac37
#
_entry.id   434ba80853c7671dc2c93c5f6e3fac37
#
_cell.length_a   1.000
_cell.length_b   1.000
_cell.length_c   1.000
_cell.angle_alpha   90.00
_cell.angle_beta   90.00
_cell.angle_gamma   90.00
#
_symmetry.space_group_name_H-M   'P 1'
#
loop_
_entity.id
_entity.type
_entity.pdbx_description
1 polymer ?
#
loop_
_entity_poly.entity_id
_entity_poly.type
_entity_poly.pdbx_seq_one_letter_code
_entity_poly.pdbx_strand_id
1 'polypeptide(L)'
;AYDLYKVDFFVNQQIKTKPVRGVYKSTNPVYRKLIVVDKVNGGKADALNVGVNIAKNDYFVCIDVDCVLEQDSLLKLAKPFLESTHQRVIAAGGVVRIANSCEIEGGRLVKVHLPKQFLPRIQTLEYIRAFLLSRMAWTKLNGLLLISGAFGAFDREIVINCGGYSTKTVGE
;
A
#
# COMPACT_ATOMS: atom_id res chain seq x y z
N ALA A 1 14.70 -19.28 2.40
CA ALA A 1 14.41 -18.35 3.50
C ALA A 1 12.93 -18.36 3.89
N TYR A 2 12.00 -18.48 2.93
CA TYR A 2 10.56 -18.46 3.21
C TYR A 2 9.90 -19.83 3.17
N ASP A 3 10.60 -20.89 2.75
CA ASP A 3 10.13 -22.28 2.69
C ASP A 3 8.73 -22.39 2.10
N LEU A 4 8.59 -21.90 0.85
CA LEU A 4 7.31 -21.79 0.16
C LEU A 4 6.88 -23.13 -0.45
N TYR A 5 5.61 -23.48 -0.30
CA TYR A 5 4.97 -24.60 -0.97
C TYR A 5 3.69 -24.16 -1.68
N LYS A 6 3.39 -24.78 -2.80
CA LYS A 6 2.19 -24.49 -3.58
C LYS A 6 0.96 -25.02 -2.88
N VAL A 7 -0.10 -24.23 -2.86
CA VAL A 7 -1.39 -24.62 -2.29
C VAL A 7 -2.47 -24.55 -3.35
N ASP A 8 -3.45 -25.46 -3.26
CA ASP A 8 -4.69 -25.38 -4.03
C ASP A 8 -5.56 -24.28 -3.39
N PHE A 9 -5.48 -23.09 -3.95
CA PHE A 9 -6.19 -21.92 -3.47
C PHE A 9 -7.07 -21.36 -4.58
N PHE A 10 -8.37 -21.41 -4.36
CA PHE A 10 -9.32 -20.78 -5.26
C PHE A 10 -9.36 -19.27 -4.99
N VAL A 11 -8.93 -18.49 -5.99
CA VAL A 11 -9.05 -17.02 -5.95
C VAL A 11 -10.44 -16.65 -6.46
N ASN A 12 -11.32 -16.21 -5.56
CA ASN A 12 -12.61 -15.65 -5.96
C ASN A 12 -12.37 -14.31 -6.68
N GLN A 13 -12.50 -14.32 -7.99
CA GLN A 13 -12.27 -13.14 -8.84
C GLN A 13 -13.47 -12.19 -8.82
N GLN A 14 -13.57 -11.38 -7.78
CA GLN A 14 -14.54 -10.27 -7.73
C GLN A 14 -14.11 -9.13 -8.67
N ILE A 15 -12.81 -8.95 -8.84
CA ILE A 15 -12.20 -8.02 -9.80
C ILE A 15 -11.47 -8.84 -10.86
N LYS A 16 -11.70 -8.54 -12.15
CA LYS A 16 -11.05 -9.24 -13.26
C LYS A 16 -9.53 -8.96 -13.28
N THR A 17 -8.73 -10.02 -13.37
CA THR A 17 -7.26 -9.94 -13.40
C THR A 17 -6.67 -10.88 -14.45
N LYS A 18 -5.38 -10.70 -14.75
CA LYS A 18 -4.61 -11.68 -15.52
C LYS A 18 -4.51 -13.01 -14.76
N PRO A 19 -4.35 -14.14 -15.47
CA PRO A 19 -4.33 -15.46 -14.84
C PRO A 19 -3.31 -15.60 -13.72
N VAL A 20 -3.75 -16.23 -12.62
CA VAL A 20 -2.89 -16.68 -11.51
C VAL A 20 -2.34 -18.05 -11.88
N ARG A 21 -1.01 -18.24 -11.78
CA ARG A 21 -0.28 -19.49 -12.07
C ARG A 21 -0.16 -20.38 -10.84
N GLY A 22 -0.08 -19.77 -9.68
CA GLY A 22 0.01 -20.47 -8.41
C GLY A 22 -0.06 -19.57 -7.22
N VAL A 23 -0.51 -20.15 -6.11
CA VAL A 23 -0.53 -19.51 -4.80
C VAL A 23 0.34 -20.34 -3.88
N TYR A 24 1.18 -19.67 -3.10
CA TYR A 24 2.17 -20.30 -2.22
C TYR A 24 2.01 -19.79 -0.80
N LYS A 25 2.22 -20.66 0.16
CA LYS A 25 2.28 -20.35 1.60
C LYS A 25 3.63 -20.77 2.16
N SER A 26 4.01 -20.21 3.29
CA SER A 26 5.23 -20.58 4.00
C SER A 26 4.96 -21.71 5.01
N THR A 27 5.86 -22.68 5.09
CA THR A 27 5.91 -23.67 6.17
C THR A 27 6.59 -23.11 7.41
N ASN A 28 7.35 -22.02 7.26
CA ASN A 28 8.02 -21.38 8.38
C ASN A 28 7.00 -20.69 9.30
N PRO A 29 6.94 -21.01 10.60
CA PRO A 29 5.98 -20.42 11.54
C PRO A 29 6.05 -18.89 11.65
N VAL A 30 7.22 -18.30 11.41
CA VAL A 30 7.42 -16.84 11.41
C VAL A 30 6.61 -16.18 10.29
N TYR A 31 6.49 -16.87 9.15
CA TYR A 31 5.81 -16.39 7.94
C TYR A 31 4.47 -17.09 7.66
N ARG A 32 3.84 -17.66 8.67
CA ARG A 32 2.56 -18.44 8.52
C ARG A 32 1.42 -17.68 7.85
N LYS A 33 1.45 -16.36 7.87
CA LYS A 33 0.45 -15.49 7.23
C LYS A 33 0.88 -15.03 5.84
N LEU A 34 2.12 -15.32 5.42
CA LEU A 34 2.61 -14.95 4.09
C LEU A 34 1.89 -15.76 3.02
N ILE A 35 1.34 -15.05 2.05
CA ILE A 35 0.78 -15.63 0.81
C ILE A 35 1.53 -14.99 -0.34
N VAL A 36 2.15 -15.81 -1.18
CA VAL A 36 2.83 -15.36 -2.40
C VAL A 36 2.01 -15.83 -3.59
N VAL A 37 1.74 -14.92 -4.52
CA VAL A 37 0.94 -15.20 -5.72
C VAL A 37 1.79 -15.01 -6.95
N ASP A 38 2.01 -16.10 -7.70
CA ASP A 38 2.58 -16.05 -9.03
C ASP A 38 1.47 -15.88 -10.05
N LYS A 39 1.58 -14.86 -10.88
CA LYS A 39 0.60 -14.54 -11.92
C LYS A 39 1.23 -14.03 -13.19
N VAL A 40 0.47 -14.05 -14.26
CA VAL A 40 0.86 -13.39 -15.52
C VAL A 40 0.99 -11.88 -15.28
N ASN A 41 2.07 -11.27 -15.77
CA ASN A 41 2.29 -9.84 -15.63
C ASN A 41 1.16 -9.03 -16.30
N GLY A 42 0.54 -8.18 -15.54
CA GLY A 42 -0.52 -7.25 -15.95
C GLY A 42 -0.30 -5.83 -15.44
N GLY A 43 0.91 -5.54 -14.92
CA GLY A 43 1.25 -4.28 -14.26
C GLY A 43 0.87 -4.28 -12.77
N LYS A 44 1.17 -3.16 -12.10
CA LYS A 44 0.99 -2.99 -10.66
C LYS A 44 -0.50 -3.01 -10.29
N ALA A 45 -1.35 -2.27 -11.00
CA ALA A 45 -2.80 -2.24 -10.77
C ALA A 45 -3.41 -3.65 -10.79
N ASP A 46 -3.05 -4.48 -11.76
CA ASP A 46 -3.52 -5.85 -11.87
C ASP A 46 -3.01 -6.75 -10.73
N ALA A 47 -1.79 -6.52 -10.26
CA ALA A 47 -1.25 -7.23 -9.09
C ALA A 47 -1.99 -6.82 -7.79
N LEU A 48 -2.29 -5.54 -7.62
CA LEU A 48 -3.09 -5.04 -6.50
C LEU A 48 -4.51 -5.64 -6.52
N ASN A 49 -5.15 -5.73 -7.68
CA ASN A 49 -6.47 -6.35 -7.84
C ASN A 49 -6.47 -7.83 -7.41
N VAL A 50 -5.41 -8.59 -7.70
CA VAL A 50 -5.28 -9.96 -7.17
C VAL A 50 -5.16 -9.94 -5.65
N GLY A 51 -4.39 -9.00 -5.08
CA GLY A 51 -4.30 -8.82 -3.64
C GLY A 51 -5.66 -8.57 -2.99
N VAL A 52 -6.48 -7.70 -3.59
CA VAL A 52 -7.85 -7.40 -3.13
C VAL A 52 -8.75 -8.63 -3.20
N ASN A 53 -8.67 -9.42 -4.28
CA ASN A 53 -9.43 -10.66 -4.43
C ASN A 53 -9.09 -11.71 -3.36
N ILE A 54 -7.83 -11.75 -2.91
CA ILE A 54 -7.33 -12.71 -1.91
C ILE A 54 -7.57 -12.21 -0.47
N ALA A 55 -7.58 -10.89 -0.27
CA ALA A 55 -7.82 -10.30 1.04
C ALA A 55 -9.18 -10.74 1.59
N LYS A 56 -9.21 -11.04 2.91
CA LYS A 56 -10.44 -11.51 3.59
C LYS A 56 -10.98 -10.48 4.58
N ASN A 57 -10.17 -9.48 4.95
CA ASN A 57 -10.55 -8.46 5.90
C ASN A 57 -11.31 -7.32 5.21
N ASP A 58 -12.05 -6.54 5.97
CA ASP A 58 -12.83 -5.41 5.49
C ASP A 58 -11.94 -4.27 4.96
N TYR A 59 -10.74 -4.17 5.50
CA TYR A 59 -9.74 -3.19 5.07
C TYR A 59 -8.47 -3.88 4.60
N PHE A 60 -7.79 -3.29 3.62
CA PHE A 60 -6.50 -3.73 3.16
C PHE A 60 -5.54 -2.54 3.01
N VAL A 61 -4.24 -2.82 3.06
CA VAL A 61 -3.18 -1.82 2.88
C VAL A 61 -2.35 -2.19 1.67
N CYS A 62 -2.12 -1.22 0.78
CA CYS A 62 -1.16 -1.34 -0.30
C CYS A 62 0.16 -0.68 0.12
N ILE A 63 1.27 -1.35 -0.16
CA ILE A 63 2.62 -0.87 0.16
C ILE A 63 3.53 -1.23 -1.02
N ASP A 64 4.34 -0.26 -1.47
CA ASP A 64 5.38 -0.55 -2.45
C ASP A 64 6.53 -1.34 -1.81
N VAL A 65 7.13 -2.23 -2.59
CA VAL A 65 8.14 -3.17 -2.09
C VAL A 65 9.43 -2.49 -1.61
N ASP A 66 9.68 -1.27 -2.05
CA ASP A 66 10.82 -0.43 -1.70
C ASP A 66 10.55 0.57 -0.57
N CYS A 67 9.37 0.50 0.05
CA CYS A 67 9.00 1.34 1.18
C CYS A 67 9.48 0.75 2.51
N VAL A 68 10.04 1.61 3.36
CA VAL A 68 10.34 1.32 4.76
C VAL A 68 9.31 2.02 5.64
N LEU A 69 8.61 1.24 6.46
CA LEU A 69 7.58 1.75 7.35
C LEU A 69 8.16 2.21 8.69
N GLU A 70 7.71 3.35 9.20
CA GLU A 70 7.89 3.70 10.61
C GLU A 70 7.14 2.71 11.52
N GLN A 71 7.60 2.52 12.74
CA GLN A 71 7.11 1.48 13.66
C GLN A 71 5.61 1.54 13.92
N ASP A 72 5.02 2.73 13.95
CA ASP A 72 3.60 2.98 14.25
C ASP A 72 2.77 3.39 13.02
N SER A 73 3.35 3.32 11.82
CA SER A 73 2.70 3.82 10.59
C SER A 73 1.39 3.10 10.27
N LEU A 74 1.31 1.78 10.51
CA LEU A 74 0.05 1.04 10.31
C LEU A 74 -1.03 1.43 11.32
N LEU A 75 -0.67 1.69 12.58
CA LEU A 75 -1.61 2.18 13.59
C LEU A 75 -2.14 3.57 13.23
N LYS A 76 -1.24 4.47 12.83
CA LYS A 76 -1.61 5.81 12.36
C LYS A 76 -2.52 5.76 11.14
N LEU A 77 -2.26 4.84 10.21
CA LEU A 77 -3.06 4.66 9.00
C LEU A 77 -4.45 4.08 9.30
N ALA A 78 -4.58 3.20 10.29
CA ALA A 78 -5.84 2.60 10.70
C ALA A 78 -6.73 3.55 11.53
N LYS A 79 -6.12 4.53 12.22
CA LYS A 79 -6.81 5.45 13.13
C LYS A 79 -8.07 6.11 12.55
N PRO A 80 -8.06 6.68 11.31
CA PRO A 80 -9.25 7.29 10.73
C PRO A 80 -10.44 6.33 10.60
N PHE A 81 -10.19 5.06 10.31
CA PHE A 81 -11.25 4.05 10.18
C PHE A 81 -11.87 3.67 11.53
N LEU A 82 -11.09 3.75 12.62
CA LEU A 82 -11.52 3.36 13.97
C LEU A 82 -12.21 4.50 14.71
N GLU A 83 -11.79 5.73 14.48
CA GLU A 83 -12.27 6.91 15.25
C GLU A 83 -13.38 7.69 14.55
N SER A 84 -13.68 7.40 13.30
CA SER A 84 -14.75 8.08 12.56
C SER A 84 -16.13 7.64 13.06
N THR A 85 -16.86 8.57 13.69
CA THR A 85 -18.21 8.32 14.21
C THR A 85 -19.32 8.90 13.33
N HIS A 86 -19.02 9.87 12.48
CA HIS A 86 -20.01 10.61 11.69
C HIS A 86 -20.00 10.32 10.21
N GLN A 87 -18.89 9.81 9.68
CA GLN A 87 -18.73 9.52 8.25
C GLN A 87 -17.96 8.23 8.05
N ARG A 88 -18.36 7.41 7.08
CA ARG A 88 -17.59 6.22 6.70
C ARG A 88 -16.31 6.65 6.01
N VAL A 89 -15.15 6.34 6.60
CA VAL A 89 -13.85 6.52 5.96
C VAL A 89 -13.64 5.36 5.01
N ILE A 90 -13.50 5.65 3.73
CA ILE A 90 -13.33 4.64 2.68
C ILE A 90 -11.87 4.43 2.28
N ALA A 91 -11.03 5.43 2.52
CA ALA A 91 -9.61 5.36 2.21
C ALA A 91 -8.79 6.32 3.08
N ALA A 92 -7.55 5.94 3.40
CA ALA A 92 -6.59 6.75 4.13
C ALA A 92 -5.20 6.61 3.51
N GLY A 93 -4.47 7.71 3.37
CA GLY A 93 -3.13 7.73 2.80
C GLY A 93 -2.07 8.10 3.82
N GLY A 94 -0.94 7.39 3.79
CA GLY A 94 0.22 7.74 4.58
C GLY A 94 1.02 8.89 3.98
N VAL A 95 1.84 9.53 4.81
CA VAL A 95 2.82 10.53 4.38
C VAL A 95 4.08 9.80 3.91
N VAL A 96 4.46 10.01 2.66
CA VAL A 96 5.69 9.44 2.09
C VAL A 96 6.82 10.47 2.20
N ARG A 97 7.99 10.01 2.59
CA ARG A 97 9.22 10.80 2.73
C ARG A 97 10.37 10.16 1.97
N ILE A 98 11.35 10.95 1.60
CA ILE A 98 12.56 10.48 0.94
C ILE A 98 13.49 9.86 1.98
N ALA A 99 13.92 8.62 1.74
CA ALA A 99 14.85 7.89 2.59
C ALA A 99 16.33 8.07 2.19
N ASN A 100 16.62 8.82 1.13
CA ASN A 100 17.99 9.07 0.69
C ASN A 100 18.83 9.70 1.80
N SER A 101 19.99 9.13 2.05
CA SER A 101 20.92 9.50 3.13
C SER A 101 20.46 9.19 4.55
N CYS A 102 19.30 8.58 4.75
CA CYS A 102 18.88 8.07 6.06
C CYS A 102 19.62 6.77 6.41
N GLU A 103 19.81 6.52 7.71
CA GLU A 103 20.37 5.29 8.20
C GLU A 103 19.24 4.28 8.47
N ILE A 104 19.31 3.12 7.81
CA ILE A 104 18.30 2.06 7.91
C ILE A 104 19.03 0.78 8.34
N GLU A 105 18.63 0.21 9.47
CA GLU A 105 19.19 -1.02 10.00
C GLU A 105 18.06 -2.04 10.27
N GLY A 106 18.24 -3.27 9.79
CA GLY A 106 17.25 -4.33 9.97
C GLY A 106 15.83 -3.97 9.48
N GLY A 107 15.72 -3.12 8.44
CA GLY A 107 14.44 -2.64 7.93
C GLY A 107 13.78 -1.55 8.78
N ARG A 108 14.52 -0.95 9.72
CA ARG A 108 14.03 0.15 10.56
C ARG A 108 14.82 1.42 10.29
N LEU A 109 14.12 2.54 10.27
CA LEU A 109 14.73 3.86 10.19
C LEU A 109 15.38 4.20 11.55
N VAL A 110 16.71 4.30 11.57
CA VAL A 110 17.49 4.61 12.78
C VAL A 110 17.73 6.11 12.88
N LYS A 111 18.11 6.74 11.77
CA LYS A 111 18.44 8.16 11.76
C LYS A 111 18.03 8.84 10.46
N VAL A 112 17.43 10.02 10.60
CA VAL A 112 16.98 10.84 9.47
C VAL A 112 18.05 11.90 9.16
N HIS A 113 18.49 11.93 7.91
CA HIS A 113 19.39 12.94 7.40
C HIS A 113 18.81 13.64 6.16
N LEU A 114 19.12 14.90 5.99
CA LEU A 114 18.83 15.57 4.73
C LEU A 114 19.76 15.03 3.64
N PRO A 115 19.25 14.78 2.43
CA PRO A 115 20.08 14.36 1.31
C PRO A 115 21.19 15.37 1.02
N LYS A 116 22.40 14.87 0.74
CA LYS A 116 23.53 15.73 0.36
C LYS A 116 23.45 16.17 -1.10
N GLN A 117 22.86 15.36 -1.97
CA GLN A 117 22.73 15.63 -3.39
C GLN A 117 21.56 16.59 -3.68
N PHE A 118 21.72 17.41 -4.73
CA PHE A 118 20.78 18.47 -5.09
C PHE A 118 19.39 17.93 -5.48
N LEU A 119 19.33 16.93 -6.36
CA LEU A 119 18.07 16.37 -6.85
C LEU A 119 17.20 15.76 -5.74
N PRO A 120 17.72 14.88 -4.85
CA PRO A 120 16.96 14.40 -3.71
C PRO A 120 16.50 15.50 -2.74
N ARG A 121 17.22 16.62 -2.62
CA ARG A 121 16.77 17.77 -1.81
C ARG A 121 15.53 18.41 -2.42
N ILE A 122 15.51 18.64 -3.73
CA ILE A 122 14.33 19.17 -4.43
C ILE A 122 13.16 18.19 -4.26
N GLN A 123 13.39 16.90 -4.43
CA GLN A 123 12.37 15.86 -4.25
C GLN A 123 11.83 15.86 -2.81
N THR A 124 12.66 16.08 -1.80
CA THR A 124 12.22 16.21 -0.40
C THR A 124 11.26 17.39 -0.23
N LEU A 125 11.59 18.56 -0.80
CA LEU A 125 10.72 19.74 -0.77
C LEU A 125 9.39 19.48 -1.47
N GLU A 126 9.40 18.85 -2.64
CA GLU A 126 8.20 18.50 -3.37
C GLU A 126 7.30 17.51 -2.57
N TYR A 127 7.89 16.55 -1.89
CA TYR A 127 7.13 15.61 -1.06
C TYR A 127 6.53 16.30 0.17
N ILE A 128 7.28 17.20 0.83
CA ILE A 128 6.74 18.01 1.93
C ILE A 128 5.55 18.84 1.42
N ARG A 129 5.69 19.52 0.30
CA ARG A 129 4.62 20.31 -0.31
C ARG A 129 3.40 19.44 -0.64
N ALA A 130 3.63 18.32 -1.31
CA ALA A 130 2.55 17.44 -1.78
C ALA A 130 1.79 16.77 -0.62
N PHE A 131 2.50 16.22 0.36
CA PHE A 131 1.89 15.43 1.43
C PHE A 131 1.46 16.27 2.64
N LEU A 132 2.27 17.22 3.08
CA LEU A 132 1.98 17.97 4.31
C LEU A 132 1.19 19.26 4.06
N LEU A 133 1.35 19.92 2.90
CA LEU A 133 0.60 21.13 2.61
C LEU A 133 -0.66 20.80 1.79
N SER A 134 -0.48 20.30 0.57
CA SER A 134 -1.60 20.16 -0.36
C SER A 134 -2.62 19.10 0.13
N ARG A 135 -2.19 17.88 0.44
CA ARG A 135 -3.14 16.81 0.82
C ARG A 135 -3.81 17.06 2.16
N MET A 136 -3.11 17.63 3.15
CA MET A 136 -3.73 17.99 4.41
C MET A 136 -4.80 19.09 4.24
N ALA A 137 -4.54 20.09 3.39
CA ALA A 137 -5.53 21.12 3.08
C ALA A 137 -6.77 20.52 2.40
N TRP A 138 -6.58 19.68 1.37
CA TRP A 138 -7.69 19.00 0.69
C TRP A 138 -8.47 18.08 1.62
N THR A 139 -7.81 17.37 2.54
CA THR A 139 -8.48 16.52 3.54
C THR A 139 -9.41 17.35 4.43
N LYS A 140 -8.97 18.53 4.88
CA LYS A 140 -9.81 19.43 5.69
C LYS A 140 -11.03 19.96 4.94
N LEU A 141 -10.93 20.06 3.61
CA LEU A 141 -12.03 20.50 2.75
C LEU A 141 -12.90 19.32 2.25
N ASN A 142 -12.71 18.11 2.78
CA ASN A 142 -13.34 16.87 2.32
C ASN A 142 -13.19 16.61 0.81
N GLY A 143 -12.10 17.11 0.22
CA GLY A 143 -11.82 17.08 -1.21
C GLY A 143 -10.57 16.28 -1.59
N LEU A 144 -10.10 15.34 -0.75
CA LEU A 144 -8.94 14.52 -1.07
C LEU A 144 -9.24 13.58 -2.23
N LEU A 145 -8.64 13.85 -3.39
CA LEU A 145 -8.86 13.10 -4.63
C LEU A 145 -7.79 12.04 -4.91
N LEU A 146 -6.66 12.08 -4.20
CA LEU A 146 -5.51 11.24 -4.49
C LEU A 146 -4.85 10.70 -3.23
N ILE A 147 -4.73 9.39 -3.14
CA ILE A 147 -3.94 8.66 -2.16
C ILE A 147 -2.71 8.10 -2.87
N SER A 148 -1.54 8.16 -2.22
CA SER A 148 -0.31 7.63 -2.81
C SER A 148 -0.37 6.11 -2.94
N GLY A 149 -0.05 5.59 -4.11
CA GLY A 149 0.09 4.15 -4.34
C GLY A 149 1.23 3.49 -3.55
N ALA A 150 2.13 4.30 -2.95
CA ALA A 150 3.22 3.80 -2.14
C ALA A 150 2.79 3.33 -0.74
N PHE A 151 1.77 3.98 -0.14
CA PHE A 151 1.25 3.60 1.18
C PHE A 151 -0.17 4.13 1.38
N GLY A 152 -1.15 3.25 1.29
CA GLY A 152 -2.57 3.59 1.44
C GLY A 152 -3.38 2.44 2.01
N ALA A 153 -4.40 2.76 2.82
CA ALA A 153 -5.40 1.83 3.31
C ALA A 153 -6.76 2.12 2.68
N PHE A 154 -7.51 1.07 2.39
CA PHE A 154 -8.77 1.16 1.65
C PHE A 154 -9.82 0.22 2.23
N ASP A 155 -11.08 0.64 2.17
CA ASP A 155 -12.24 -0.21 2.37
C ASP A 155 -12.37 -1.17 1.18
N ARG A 156 -12.28 -2.48 1.48
CA ARG A 156 -12.24 -3.52 0.45
C ARG A 156 -13.53 -3.60 -0.35
N GLU A 157 -14.67 -3.50 0.31
CA GLU A 157 -15.99 -3.56 -0.32
C GLU A 157 -16.16 -2.43 -1.35
N ILE A 158 -15.79 -1.22 -0.95
CA ILE A 158 -15.87 -0.04 -1.83
C ILE A 158 -14.96 -0.21 -3.05
N VAL A 159 -13.71 -0.67 -2.86
CA VAL A 159 -12.80 -0.90 -3.98
C VAL A 159 -13.33 -1.96 -4.94
N ILE A 160 -13.93 -3.03 -4.45
CA ILE A 160 -14.58 -4.05 -5.30
C ILE A 160 -15.74 -3.46 -6.07
N ASN A 161 -16.62 -2.70 -5.39
CA ASN A 161 -17.80 -2.09 -6.02
C ASN A 161 -17.42 -1.04 -7.08
N CYS A 162 -16.27 -0.38 -6.94
CA CYS A 162 -15.69 0.51 -7.96
C CYS A 162 -15.01 -0.24 -9.12
N GLY A 163 -14.92 -1.58 -9.06
CA GLY A 163 -14.26 -2.39 -10.10
C GLY A 163 -12.77 -2.56 -9.93
N GLY A 164 -12.18 -2.14 -8.79
CA GLY A 164 -10.76 -2.24 -8.46
C GLY A 164 -9.89 -1.15 -9.10
N TYR A 165 -8.60 -1.41 -9.12
CA TYR A 165 -7.60 -0.52 -9.74
C TYR A 165 -7.68 -0.61 -11.27
N SER A 166 -7.66 0.54 -11.95
CA SER A 166 -7.71 0.58 -13.42
C SER A 166 -6.39 0.09 -14.03
N THR A 167 -6.47 -0.91 -14.88
CA THR A 167 -5.31 -1.41 -15.64
C THR A 167 -5.07 -0.66 -16.94
N LYS A 168 -5.89 0.36 -17.25
CA LYS A 168 -5.83 1.13 -18.49
C LYS A 168 -5.18 2.50 -18.31
N THR A 169 -4.94 2.92 -17.09
CA THR A 169 -4.33 4.22 -16.75
C THR A 169 -2.85 4.03 -16.42
N VAL A 170 -2.05 5.10 -16.62
CA VAL A 170 -0.62 5.10 -16.31
C VAL A 170 -0.36 5.22 -14.81
N GLY A 171 -1.34 5.75 -14.03
CA GLY A 171 -1.32 5.86 -12.57
C GLY A 171 -2.42 5.03 -11.92
N GLU A 172 -2.16 4.57 -10.72
CA GLU A 172 -3.08 3.78 -9.89
C GLU A 172 -3.85 4.66 -8.91
#